data_832678fcbc24bb5aaeaf00109c3dda0d
#
_entry.id   832678fcbc24bb5aaeaf00109c3dda0d
#
_cell.length_a   1.000
_cell.length_b   1.000
_cell.length_c   1.000
_cell.angle_alpha   90.00
_cell.angle_beta   90.00
_cell.angle_gamma   90.00
#
_symmetry.space_group_name_H-M   'P 1'
#
loop_
_entity.id
_entity.type
_entity.pdbx_description
1 polymer ?
#
loop_
_entity_poly.entity_id
_entity_poly.type
_entity_poly.pdbx_seq_one_letter_code
_entity_poly.pdbx_strand_id
1 'polypeptide(L)'
;MTREMQQDLTMANAWLKENEGLFQEVSDVLRLVDPEQYVHCRNHFKQYMGEVMGPDGKPLRLVAGVWHTVAVNRNKVGDPVDRHLDWKNNKPSYNCLIPWGSWSGGDLVLWPLKARVGLREGKVFMFLGGIVAHSVTRIEGMVKAWFNRL
;
A
#
# COMPACT_ATOMS: atom_id res chain seq x y z
N MET A 1 -2.30 -2.23 8.10
CA MET A 1 -3.56 -1.81 8.77
C MET A 1 -3.24 -0.65 9.69
N THR A 2 -4.02 0.44 9.68
CA THR A 2 -3.81 1.58 10.58
C THR A 2 -4.20 1.20 12.01
N ARG A 3 -3.72 1.97 12.99
CA ARG A 3 -4.06 1.76 14.41
C ARG A 3 -5.57 1.83 14.66
N GLU A 4 -6.26 2.69 13.94
CA GLU A 4 -7.73 2.84 14.02
C GLU A 4 -8.45 1.61 13.44
N MET A 5 -7.98 1.06 12.33
CA MET A 5 -8.53 -0.18 11.75
C MET A 5 -8.25 -1.41 12.62
N GLN A 6 -7.21 -1.39 13.45
CA GLN A 6 -6.95 -2.46 14.42
C GLN A 6 -7.93 -2.41 15.61
N GLN A 7 -8.49 -1.25 15.91
CA GLN A 7 -9.45 -1.07 16.99
C GLN A 7 -10.86 -1.51 16.58
N ASP A 8 -11.18 -1.49 15.28
CA ASP A 8 -12.45 -2.00 14.75
C ASP A 8 -12.20 -2.96 13.58
N LEU A 9 -11.95 -4.22 13.94
CA LEU A 9 -11.70 -5.29 12.98
C LEU A 9 -12.92 -5.58 12.09
N THR A 10 -14.13 -5.35 12.58
CA THR A 10 -15.36 -5.60 11.82
C THR A 10 -15.48 -4.60 10.68
N MET A 11 -15.28 -3.32 10.96
CA MET A 11 -15.29 -2.26 9.96
C MET A 11 -14.13 -2.43 8.97
N ALA A 12 -12.94 -2.78 9.45
CA ALA A 12 -11.78 -3.03 8.59
C ALA A 12 -12.03 -4.20 7.62
N ASN A 13 -12.59 -5.29 8.10
CA ASN A 13 -12.91 -6.45 7.27
C ASN A 13 -14.02 -6.16 6.24
N ALA A 14 -15.06 -5.43 6.63
CA ALA A 14 -16.11 -4.99 5.70
C ALA A 14 -15.51 -4.14 4.58
N TRP A 15 -14.69 -3.17 4.94
CA TRP A 15 -14.02 -2.29 3.99
C TRP A 15 -13.07 -3.06 3.03
N LEU A 16 -12.28 -4.01 3.56
CA LEU A 16 -11.40 -4.86 2.74
C LEU A 16 -12.20 -5.69 1.75
N LYS A 17 -13.34 -6.22 2.16
CA LYS A 17 -14.25 -6.99 1.31
C LYS A 17 -14.84 -6.14 0.19
N GLU A 18 -15.29 -4.93 0.50
CA GLU A 18 -15.82 -3.99 -0.50
C GLU A 18 -14.79 -3.61 -1.56
N ASN A 19 -13.51 -3.58 -1.19
CA ASN A 19 -12.41 -3.22 -2.08
C ASN A 19 -11.62 -4.42 -2.63
N GLU A 20 -12.13 -5.64 -2.47
CA GLU A 20 -11.45 -6.86 -2.90
C GLU A 20 -11.11 -6.84 -4.40
N GLY A 21 -12.01 -6.34 -5.25
CA GLY A 21 -11.79 -6.21 -6.68
C GLY A 21 -10.60 -5.33 -7.02
N LEU A 22 -10.46 -4.18 -6.35
CA LEU A 22 -9.32 -3.28 -6.54
C LEU A 22 -7.98 -3.96 -6.19
N PHE A 23 -7.93 -4.68 -5.07
CA PHE A 23 -6.72 -5.40 -4.68
C PHE A 23 -6.38 -6.53 -5.65
N GLN A 24 -7.39 -7.18 -6.20
CA GLN A 24 -7.18 -8.20 -7.23
C GLN A 24 -6.62 -7.60 -8.52
N GLU A 25 -7.18 -6.51 -9.00
CA GLU A 25 -6.68 -5.79 -10.19
C GLU A 25 -5.22 -5.37 -10.02
N VAL A 26 -4.86 -4.81 -8.86
CA VAL A 26 -3.49 -4.40 -8.57
C VAL A 26 -2.55 -5.62 -8.47
N SER A 27 -3.04 -6.75 -7.97
CA SER A 27 -2.29 -8.01 -7.95
C SER A 27 -2.06 -8.55 -9.37
N ASP A 28 -3.04 -8.41 -10.24
CA ASP A 28 -2.92 -8.82 -11.64
C ASP A 28 -1.94 -7.93 -12.41
N VAL A 29 -1.89 -6.62 -12.10
CA VAL A 29 -0.87 -5.72 -12.63
C VAL A 29 0.53 -6.18 -12.19
N LEU A 30 0.73 -6.50 -10.90
CA LEU A 30 2.01 -7.02 -10.41
C LEU A 30 2.40 -8.32 -11.14
N ARG A 31 1.44 -9.22 -11.36
CA ARG A 31 1.68 -10.47 -12.09
C ARG A 31 2.15 -10.25 -13.52
N LEU A 32 1.68 -9.19 -14.17
CA LEU A 32 2.09 -8.83 -15.55
C LEU A 32 3.45 -8.14 -15.59
N VAL A 33 3.74 -7.27 -14.60
CA VAL A 33 4.97 -6.46 -14.58
C VAL A 33 6.16 -7.23 -14.01
N ASP A 34 5.92 -8.01 -12.94
CA ASP A 34 6.94 -8.80 -12.24
C ASP A 34 6.34 -10.13 -11.75
N PRO A 35 6.23 -11.14 -12.64
CA PRO A 35 5.64 -12.42 -12.31
C PRO A 35 6.40 -13.19 -11.22
N GLU A 36 7.73 -13.02 -11.12
CA GLU A 36 8.52 -13.67 -10.08
C GLU A 36 8.19 -13.10 -8.71
N GLN A 37 8.13 -11.79 -8.60
CA GLN A 37 7.73 -11.11 -7.36
C GLN A 37 6.28 -11.44 -6.99
N TYR A 38 5.39 -11.52 -7.96
CA TYR A 38 4.00 -11.96 -7.72
C TYR A 38 3.95 -13.35 -7.09
N VAL A 39 4.68 -14.33 -7.65
CA VAL A 39 4.73 -15.70 -7.11
C VAL A 39 5.33 -15.72 -5.71
N HIS A 40 6.41 -14.97 -5.49
CA HIS A 40 7.04 -14.84 -4.19
C HIS A 40 6.04 -14.31 -3.14
N CYS A 41 5.37 -13.22 -3.44
CA CYS A 41 4.38 -12.59 -2.54
C CYS A 41 3.19 -13.52 -2.28
N ARG A 42 2.68 -14.19 -3.32
CA ARG A 42 1.58 -15.15 -3.19
C ARG A 42 1.92 -16.32 -2.27
N ASN A 43 3.14 -16.83 -2.34
CA ASN A 43 3.59 -17.93 -1.50
C ASN A 43 3.73 -17.48 -0.04
N HIS A 44 4.34 -16.32 0.20
CA HIS A 44 4.40 -15.73 1.53
C HIS A 44 3.01 -15.42 2.09
N PHE A 45 2.11 -14.88 1.28
CA PHE A 45 0.74 -14.62 1.69
C PHE A 45 0.02 -15.90 2.14
N LYS A 46 0.15 -17.00 1.40
CA LYS A 46 -0.46 -18.30 1.77
C LYS A 46 0.09 -18.82 3.10
N GLN A 47 1.40 -18.72 3.29
CA GLN A 47 2.05 -19.13 4.54
C GLN A 47 1.55 -18.27 5.70
N TYR A 48 1.56 -16.96 5.56
CA TYR A 48 1.11 -16.01 6.58
C TYR A 48 -0.36 -16.20 6.96
N MET A 49 -1.24 -16.42 5.98
CA MET A 49 -2.67 -16.62 6.23
C MET A 49 -2.99 -17.92 6.98
N GLY A 50 -2.11 -18.91 6.91
CA GLY A 50 -2.24 -20.13 7.72
C GLY A 50 -1.86 -19.93 9.19
N GLU A 51 -1.11 -18.87 9.50
CA GLU A 51 -0.52 -18.63 10.82
C GLU A 51 -1.27 -17.58 11.65
N VAL A 52 -2.01 -16.67 11.00
CA VAL A 52 -2.69 -15.56 11.70
C VAL A 52 -4.14 -15.89 11.98
N MET A 53 -4.43 -16.09 13.25
CA MET A 53 -5.78 -16.35 13.75
C MET A 53 -6.41 -15.08 14.31
N GLY A 54 -7.67 -14.85 14.02
CA GLY A 54 -8.47 -13.78 14.61
C GLY A 54 -8.87 -14.09 16.05
N PRO A 55 -9.44 -13.10 16.75
CA PRO A 55 -9.93 -13.27 18.12
C PRO A 55 -10.99 -14.36 18.26
N ASP A 56 -11.68 -14.71 17.19
CA ASP A 56 -12.71 -15.75 17.09
C ASP A 56 -12.13 -17.13 16.75
N GLY A 57 -10.80 -17.27 16.71
CA GLY A 57 -10.13 -18.51 16.37
C GLY A 57 -10.24 -18.91 14.90
N LYS A 58 -10.72 -18.01 14.04
CA LYS A 58 -10.76 -18.20 12.58
C LYS A 58 -9.55 -17.54 11.91
N PRO A 59 -9.08 -18.09 10.79
CA PRO A 59 -8.05 -17.42 10.01
C PRO A 59 -8.47 -15.99 9.63
N LEU A 60 -7.64 -15.01 9.96
CA LEU A 60 -7.83 -13.64 9.51
C LEU A 60 -7.67 -13.61 7.98
N ARG A 61 -8.76 -13.44 7.27
CA ARG A 61 -8.72 -13.12 5.84
C ARG A 61 -8.30 -11.66 5.69
N LEU A 62 -7.00 -11.44 5.73
CA LEU A 62 -6.43 -10.13 5.45
C LEU A 62 -6.17 -10.03 3.96
N VAL A 63 -6.88 -9.15 3.30
CA VAL A 63 -6.66 -8.60 1.96
C VAL A 63 -6.62 -9.60 0.80
N ALA A 64 -7.20 -9.20 -0.29
CA ALA A 64 -7.24 -9.96 -1.54
C ALA A 64 -5.90 -10.02 -2.25
N GLY A 65 -5.65 -11.11 -2.94
CA GLY A 65 -4.51 -11.24 -3.82
C GLY A 65 -3.20 -11.55 -3.10
N VAL A 66 -2.20 -10.71 -3.31
CA VAL A 66 -0.82 -10.91 -2.81
C VAL A 66 -0.40 -9.90 -1.74
N TRP A 67 -1.30 -9.01 -1.34
CA TRP A 67 -0.98 -7.89 -0.45
C TRP A 67 -1.14 -8.27 1.02
N HIS A 68 -0.07 -8.19 1.81
CA HIS A 68 -0.05 -8.57 3.22
C HIS A 68 -0.51 -7.44 4.15
N THR A 69 -0.33 -6.20 3.73
CA THR A 69 -0.61 -5.04 4.57
C THR A 69 -1.21 -3.93 3.75
N VAL A 70 -2.28 -3.35 4.26
CA VAL A 70 -2.87 -2.12 3.73
C VAL A 70 -2.75 -1.03 4.78
N ALA A 71 -2.20 0.11 4.39
CA ALA A 71 -2.18 1.31 5.20
C ALA A 71 -2.98 2.41 4.50
N VAL A 72 -3.89 3.01 5.21
CA VAL A 72 -4.62 4.19 4.76
C VAL A 72 -3.99 5.40 5.42
N ASN A 73 -3.36 6.25 4.64
CA ASN A 73 -2.81 7.49 5.12
C ASN A 73 -3.76 8.63 4.76
N ARG A 74 -4.25 9.32 5.77
CA ARG A 74 -4.84 10.64 5.63
C ARG A 74 -3.74 11.64 5.84
N ASN A 75 -3.26 12.27 4.79
CA ASN A 75 -2.35 13.38 4.99
C ASN A 75 -3.13 14.57 5.57
N LYS A 76 -2.61 15.10 6.67
CA LYS A 76 -3.02 16.44 7.11
C LYS A 76 -2.57 17.41 6.03
N VAL A 77 -3.46 18.28 5.64
CA VAL A 77 -3.16 19.37 4.70
C VAL A 77 -1.89 20.08 5.17
N GLY A 78 -0.89 20.14 4.31
CA GLY A 78 0.21 21.08 4.46
C GLY A 78 1.61 20.50 4.69
N ASP A 79 1.79 19.33 5.27
CA ASP A 79 3.14 18.88 5.60
C ASP A 79 3.74 17.97 4.51
N PRO A 80 4.91 18.32 3.96
CA PRO A 80 5.65 17.40 3.11
C PRO A 80 6.13 16.21 3.94
N VAL A 81 6.27 15.07 3.30
CA VAL A 81 6.92 13.90 3.90
C VAL A 81 8.40 13.97 3.58
N ASP A 82 9.25 14.00 4.60
CA ASP A 82 10.68 14.05 4.46
C ASP A 82 11.25 12.84 3.71
N ARG A 83 12.47 13.01 3.20
CA ARG A 83 13.21 11.94 2.54
C ARG A 83 13.46 10.77 3.50
N HIS A 84 13.00 9.58 3.12
CA HIS A 84 13.15 8.36 3.92
C HIS A 84 13.24 7.10 3.05
N LEU A 85 13.48 5.98 3.69
CA LEU A 85 13.33 4.62 3.19
C LEU A 85 12.32 3.90 4.07
N ASP A 86 11.56 3.02 3.50
CA ASP A 86 10.64 2.14 4.24
C ASP A 86 11.39 0.95 4.84
N TRP A 87 12.20 1.21 5.87
CA TRP A 87 13.12 0.23 6.48
C TRP A 87 12.47 -1.08 6.95
N LYS A 88 11.16 -1.03 7.25
CA LYS A 88 10.41 -2.19 7.73
C LYS A 88 9.84 -3.03 6.61
N ASN A 89 9.98 -2.60 5.36
CA ASN A 89 9.52 -3.38 4.21
C ASN A 89 10.55 -4.45 3.89
N ASN A 90 10.06 -5.60 3.41
CA ASN A 90 10.94 -6.55 2.75
C ASN A 90 11.57 -5.85 1.54
N LYS A 91 12.90 -5.84 1.47
CA LYS A 91 13.63 -5.02 0.47
C LYS A 91 13.24 -5.28 -0.98
N PRO A 92 13.02 -6.51 -1.43
CA PRO A 92 12.61 -6.76 -2.81
C PRO A 92 11.12 -6.51 -3.08
N SER A 93 10.37 -6.06 -2.08
CA SER A 93 8.92 -5.93 -2.21
C SER A 93 8.48 -4.55 -2.65
N TYR A 94 7.45 -4.51 -3.50
CA TYR A 94 6.87 -3.26 -3.97
C TYR A 94 5.98 -2.59 -2.92
N ASN A 95 6.10 -1.28 -2.84
CA ASN A 95 5.05 -0.42 -2.32
C ASN A 95 4.11 -0.11 -3.47
N CYS A 96 2.82 -0.27 -3.25
CA CYS A 96 1.78 0.11 -4.19
C CYS A 96 1.04 1.32 -3.64
N LEU A 97 1.06 2.41 -4.37
CA LEU A 97 0.35 3.64 -4.04
C LEU A 97 -0.90 3.74 -4.90
N ILE A 98 -2.04 3.94 -4.27
CA ILE A 98 -3.32 4.16 -4.92
C ILE A 98 -3.90 5.46 -4.33
N PRO A 99 -3.59 6.61 -4.92
CA PRO A 99 -4.08 7.88 -4.42
C PRO A 99 -5.56 8.06 -4.75
N TRP A 100 -6.31 8.60 -3.79
CA TRP A 100 -7.72 8.90 -3.95
C TRP A 100 -8.07 10.23 -3.28
N GLY A 101 -8.92 11.03 -3.89
CA GLY A 101 -9.41 12.30 -3.39
C GLY A 101 -9.17 13.45 -4.35
N SER A 102 -9.29 14.69 -3.85
CA SER A 102 -9.06 15.90 -4.64
C SER A 102 -7.98 16.75 -3.97
N TRP A 103 -6.86 16.92 -4.66
CA TRP A 103 -5.70 17.64 -4.14
C TRP A 103 -4.85 18.26 -5.25
N SER A 104 -3.94 19.14 -4.84
CA SER A 104 -2.82 19.62 -5.65
C SER A 104 -1.49 19.36 -4.93
N GLY A 105 -0.39 19.33 -5.67
CA GLY A 105 0.91 18.91 -5.13
C GLY A 105 0.95 17.41 -4.81
N GLY A 106 1.68 17.02 -3.76
CA GLY A 106 1.76 15.62 -3.33
C GLY A 106 2.54 14.71 -4.28
N ASP A 107 3.46 15.26 -5.06
CA ASP A 107 4.27 14.47 -5.97
C ASP A 107 5.26 13.60 -5.20
N LEU A 108 5.42 12.37 -5.65
CA LEU A 108 6.43 11.46 -5.15
C LEU A 108 7.79 11.80 -5.77
N VAL A 109 8.77 12.08 -4.93
CA VAL A 109 10.15 12.33 -5.35
C VAL A 109 10.98 11.06 -5.10
N LEU A 110 11.56 10.52 -6.14
CA LEU A 110 12.43 9.34 -6.11
C LEU A 110 13.88 9.82 -6.22
N TRP A 111 14.55 9.98 -5.08
CA TRP A 111 15.84 10.66 -4.99
C TRP A 111 16.97 10.02 -5.79
N PRO A 112 17.18 8.68 -5.76
CA PRO A 112 18.25 8.07 -6.53
C PRO A 112 18.05 8.18 -8.04
N LEU A 113 16.78 8.26 -8.47
CA LEU A 113 16.41 8.36 -9.89
C LEU A 113 16.31 9.79 -10.38
N LYS A 114 16.44 10.79 -9.48
CA LYS A 114 16.22 12.22 -9.75
C LYS A 114 14.88 12.45 -10.46
N ALA A 115 13.87 11.66 -10.12
CA ALA A 115 12.56 11.68 -10.74
C ALA A 115 11.51 12.23 -9.78
N ARG A 116 10.53 12.93 -10.36
CA ARG A 116 9.33 13.42 -9.67
C ARG A 116 8.11 12.90 -10.39
N VAL A 117 7.25 12.20 -9.67
CA VAL A 117 6.06 11.54 -10.19
C VAL A 117 4.82 12.22 -9.62
N GLY A 118 4.00 12.78 -10.49
CA GLY A 118 2.70 13.33 -10.11
C GLY A 118 1.72 12.20 -9.79
N LEU A 119 1.40 12.05 -8.51
CA LEU A 119 0.39 11.11 -8.08
C LEU A 119 -1.00 11.70 -8.35
N ARG A 120 -1.84 10.97 -9.08
CA ARG A 120 -3.19 11.41 -9.45
C ARG A 120 -4.22 10.36 -9.04
N GLU A 121 -5.43 10.82 -8.75
CA GLU A 121 -6.55 9.94 -8.44
C GLU A 121 -6.74 8.84 -9.51
N GLY A 122 -7.02 7.62 -9.06
CA GLY A 122 -7.25 6.46 -9.91
C GLY A 122 -5.99 5.92 -10.61
N LYS A 123 -4.80 6.43 -10.30
CA LYS A 123 -3.54 5.88 -10.78
C LYS A 123 -2.93 4.94 -9.75
N VAL A 124 -2.33 3.89 -10.25
CA VAL A 124 -1.54 2.95 -9.44
C VAL A 124 -0.07 3.20 -9.72
N PHE A 125 0.72 3.39 -8.67
CA PHE A 125 2.15 3.53 -8.79
C PHE A 125 2.86 2.52 -7.88
N MET A 126 3.77 1.75 -8.46
CA MET A 126 4.54 0.73 -7.72
C MET A 126 6.02 1.07 -7.74
N PHE A 127 6.68 0.93 -6.59
CA PHE A 127 8.12 1.14 -6.46
C PHE A 127 8.68 0.39 -5.24
N LEU A 128 9.98 0.19 -5.23
CA LEU A 128 10.67 -0.53 -4.16
C LEU A 128 11.03 0.42 -3.01
N GLY A 129 10.05 0.74 -2.15
CA GLY A 129 10.21 1.73 -1.07
C GLY A 129 11.25 1.37 -0.01
N GLY A 130 11.58 0.10 0.14
CA GLY A 130 12.64 -0.36 1.05
C GLY A 130 14.07 -0.06 0.57
N ILE A 131 14.26 0.25 -0.74
CA ILE A 131 15.58 0.53 -1.33
C ILE A 131 15.65 1.85 -2.08
N VAL A 132 14.53 2.40 -2.52
CA VAL A 132 14.46 3.69 -3.20
C VAL A 132 14.11 4.79 -2.20
N ALA A 133 15.08 5.63 -1.86
CA ALA A 133 14.84 6.79 -1.02
C ALA A 133 13.85 7.73 -1.69
N HIS A 134 12.79 8.06 -0.95
CA HIS A 134 11.68 8.84 -1.50
C HIS A 134 11.16 9.87 -0.49
N SER A 135 10.40 10.82 -1.02
CA SER A 135 9.69 11.84 -0.23
C SER A 135 8.41 12.23 -0.97
N VAL A 136 7.52 12.93 -0.28
CA VAL A 136 6.30 13.48 -0.89
C VAL A 136 6.31 15.00 -0.72
N THR A 137 6.06 15.73 -1.79
CA THR A 137 5.96 17.19 -1.73
C THR A 137 4.71 17.61 -0.96
N ARG A 138 4.66 18.89 -0.58
CA ARG A 138 3.50 19.45 0.12
C ARG A 138 2.21 19.14 -0.63
N ILE A 139 1.17 18.81 0.12
CA ILE A 139 -0.16 18.50 -0.39
C ILE A 139 -1.12 19.59 0.06
N GLU A 140 -1.90 20.08 -0.89
CA GLU A 140 -3.01 21.02 -0.65
C GLU A 140 -4.32 20.33 -1.07
N GLY A 141 -5.30 20.33 -0.16
CA GLY A 141 -6.55 19.59 -0.35
C GLY A 141 -6.61 18.28 0.44
N MET A 142 -7.57 17.43 0.10
CA MET A 142 -7.80 16.18 0.83
C MET A 142 -7.31 14.98 0.01
N VAL A 143 -6.24 14.35 0.46
CA VAL A 143 -5.74 13.09 -0.10
C VAL A 143 -6.07 11.95 0.85
N LYS A 144 -6.58 10.86 0.31
CA LYS A 144 -6.56 9.54 0.93
C LYS A 144 -5.66 8.69 0.06
N ALA A 145 -4.45 8.42 0.52
CA ALA A 145 -3.53 7.54 -0.20
C ALA A 145 -3.53 6.16 0.45
N TRP A 146 -3.51 5.14 -0.36
CA TRP A 146 -3.43 3.75 0.05
C TRP A 146 -2.02 3.26 -0.18
N PHE A 147 -1.41 2.71 0.85
CA PHE A 147 -0.11 2.07 0.74
C PHE A 147 -0.29 0.58 1.03
N ASN A 148 0.04 -0.25 0.07
CA ASN A 148 0.20 -1.67 0.30
C ASN A 148 1.68 -1.96 0.50
N ARG A 149 2.01 -2.63 1.59
CA ARG A 149 3.34 -3.19 1.83
C ARG A 149 3.27 -4.69 1.54
N LEU A 150 4.22 -5.15 0.80
CA LEU A 150 4.51 -6.57 0.66
C LEU A 150 5.53 -7.01 1.70
#